data_bb649b89a1ec3f8a7b8f1b6d53c1d65c
#
_entry.id   bb649b89a1ec3f8a7b8f1b6d53c1d65c
#
_cell.length_a   1.000
_cell.length_b   1.000
_cell.length_c   1.000
_cell.angle_alpha   90.00
_cell.angle_beta   90.00
_cell.angle_gamma   90.00
#
_symmetry.space_group_name_H-M   'P 1'
#
loop_
_entity.id
_entity.type
_entity.pdbx_description
1 polymer ?
#
loop_
_entity_poly.entity_id
_entity_poly.type
_entity_poly.pdbx_seq_one_letter_code
_entity_poly.pdbx_strand_id
1 'polypeptide(L)'
;MEKQPKLDYSDIKFKDNGKLKLIIVVGTRPEIIRLAAVINKCRQYFDVILAHTGQNYDYNLNGIFFKDLKLAEPEVYMDAVGDDLGATCGNIINCSYKLFAQTKPDGVLVLGDTNSCLSVIGAKRLHIPIFHMEAGNRCKDECLPEETNRRIVDIISDVNMAYSEHARRYLADCGLPKERTYVTGSPMAEVLHHNLAEIEASDVHQRLG
;
A
#
# COMPACT_ATOMS: atom_id res chain seq x y z
N MET A 1 5.02 -6.58 -26.30
CA MET A 1 5.51 -5.21 -26.12
C MET A 1 5.90 -5.09 -24.65
N GLU A 2 7.17 -4.83 -24.36
CA GLU A 2 7.62 -4.51 -23.00
C GLU A 2 6.91 -3.24 -22.54
N LYS A 3 6.21 -3.32 -21.42
CA LYS A 3 5.60 -2.14 -20.82
C LYS A 3 6.72 -1.29 -20.20
N GLN A 4 6.78 -0.03 -20.58
CA GLN A 4 7.72 0.90 -19.98
C GLN A 4 7.09 1.58 -18.76
N PRO A 5 7.91 1.93 -17.72
CA PRO A 5 7.43 2.64 -16.56
C PRO A 5 6.70 3.94 -16.94
N LYS A 6 5.52 4.16 -16.36
CA LYS A 6 4.76 5.40 -16.56
C LYS A 6 5.44 6.53 -15.77
N LEU A 7 5.84 7.59 -16.45
CA LEU A 7 6.53 8.74 -15.85
C LEU A 7 5.77 10.08 -16.01
N ASP A 8 4.70 10.09 -16.78
CA ASP A 8 3.81 11.25 -16.90
C ASP A 8 2.44 10.93 -16.30
N TYR A 9 2.01 11.78 -15.38
CA TYR A 9 0.76 11.70 -14.64
C TYR A 9 -0.05 13.00 -14.74
N SER A 10 0.17 13.80 -15.76
CA SER A 10 -0.51 15.08 -15.97
C SER A 10 -2.03 14.94 -16.16
N ASP A 11 -2.46 13.75 -16.57
CA ASP A 11 -3.86 13.33 -16.69
C ASP A 11 -4.51 12.96 -15.35
N ILE A 12 -3.70 12.68 -14.32
CA ILE A 12 -4.17 12.22 -13.00
C ILE A 12 -4.43 13.44 -12.10
N LYS A 13 -5.65 13.54 -11.62
CA LYS A 13 -6.06 14.66 -10.75
C LYS A 13 -6.95 14.18 -9.63
N PHE A 14 -6.80 14.78 -8.47
CA PHE A 14 -7.76 14.69 -7.38
C PHE A 14 -9.09 15.34 -7.78
N LYS A 15 -10.18 14.91 -7.16
CA LYS A 15 -11.54 15.44 -7.43
C LYS A 15 -11.74 16.88 -6.93
N ASP A 16 -10.83 17.35 -6.08
CA ASP A 16 -10.87 18.71 -5.47
C ASP A 16 -12.18 19.00 -4.71
N ASN A 17 -12.62 18.00 -3.96
CA ASN A 17 -13.89 17.99 -3.22
C ASN A 17 -13.81 18.63 -1.81
N GLY A 18 -12.75 19.39 -1.53
CA GLY A 18 -12.49 20.03 -0.24
C GLY A 18 -11.94 19.11 0.85
N LYS A 19 -11.69 17.84 0.55
CA LYS A 19 -11.07 16.88 1.47
C LYS A 19 -9.57 16.85 1.28
N LEU A 20 -8.85 16.38 2.31
CA LEU A 20 -7.41 16.11 2.21
C LEU A 20 -7.14 15.04 1.15
N LYS A 21 -6.08 15.28 0.37
CA LYS A 21 -5.65 14.47 -0.77
C LYS A 21 -4.75 13.33 -0.30
N LEU A 22 -5.19 12.10 -0.48
CA LEU A 22 -4.47 10.91 -0.03
C LEU A 22 -4.15 10.01 -1.22
N ILE A 23 -2.88 9.62 -1.36
CA ILE A 23 -2.51 8.53 -2.27
C ILE A 23 -2.29 7.26 -1.45
N ILE A 24 -2.94 6.18 -1.86
CA ILE A 24 -2.72 4.83 -1.32
C ILE A 24 -1.96 4.04 -2.38
N VAL A 25 -0.80 3.50 -2.02
CA VAL A 25 0.02 2.71 -2.95
C VAL A 25 -0.09 1.23 -2.63
N VAL A 26 -0.36 0.43 -3.64
CA VAL A 26 -0.44 -1.03 -3.58
C VAL A 26 0.31 -1.64 -4.76
N GLY A 27 0.75 -2.89 -4.63
CA GLY A 27 1.46 -3.58 -5.71
C GLY A 27 1.16 -5.07 -5.78
N THR A 28 0.61 -5.64 -4.72
CA THR A 28 0.40 -7.08 -4.60
C THR A 28 -1.00 -7.40 -4.06
N ARG A 29 -1.44 -8.64 -4.30
CA ARG A 29 -2.73 -9.16 -3.81
C ARG A 29 -2.91 -9.03 -2.28
N PRO A 30 -1.93 -9.41 -1.45
CA PRO A 30 -2.08 -9.26 0.00
C PRO A 30 -2.35 -7.81 0.44
N GLU A 31 -1.74 -6.82 -0.22
CA GLU A 31 -2.00 -5.42 0.07
C GLU A 31 -3.44 -5.02 -0.31
N ILE A 32 -3.90 -5.41 -1.51
CA ILE A 32 -5.25 -5.13 -1.98
C ILE A 32 -6.28 -5.73 -1.03
N ILE A 33 -6.11 -7.01 -0.66
CA ILE A 33 -7.03 -7.73 0.23
C ILE A 33 -7.05 -7.05 1.61
N ARG A 34 -5.89 -6.84 2.22
CA ARG A 34 -5.78 -6.27 3.56
C ARG A 34 -6.27 -4.83 3.64
N LEU A 35 -6.04 -4.04 2.60
CA LEU A 35 -6.45 -2.64 2.57
C LEU A 35 -7.88 -2.42 2.08
N ALA A 36 -8.62 -3.44 1.64
CA ALA A 36 -9.93 -3.27 1.02
C ALA A 36 -10.90 -2.44 1.87
N ALA A 37 -11.06 -2.79 3.15
CA ALA A 37 -11.90 -2.04 4.07
C ALA A 37 -11.36 -0.61 4.32
N VAL A 38 -10.04 -0.48 4.45
CA VAL A 38 -9.36 0.81 4.67
C VAL A 38 -9.52 1.73 3.46
N ILE A 39 -9.31 1.22 2.24
CA ILE A 39 -9.49 2.00 0.99
C ILE A 39 -10.91 2.55 0.90
N ASN A 40 -11.92 1.68 1.10
CA ASN A 40 -13.32 2.08 1.06
C ASN A 40 -13.64 3.12 2.14
N LYS A 41 -13.06 2.97 3.33
CA LYS A 41 -13.22 3.94 4.42
C LYS A 41 -12.51 5.26 4.11
N CYS A 42 -11.29 5.22 3.59
CA CYS A 42 -10.55 6.41 3.20
C CYS A 42 -11.30 7.22 2.13
N ARG A 43 -11.92 6.57 1.14
CA ARG A 43 -12.71 7.25 0.10
C ARG A 43 -13.91 8.02 0.65
N GLN A 44 -14.39 7.70 1.86
CA GLN A 44 -15.46 8.47 2.52
C GLN A 44 -14.95 9.78 3.13
N TYR A 45 -13.72 9.82 3.62
CA TYR A 45 -13.17 10.93 4.39
C TYR A 45 -12.12 11.76 3.65
N PHE A 46 -11.46 11.18 2.66
CA PHE A 46 -10.38 11.79 1.89
C PHE A 46 -10.73 11.85 0.41
N ASP A 47 -10.04 12.71 -0.32
CA ASP A 47 -9.94 12.62 -1.78
C ASP A 47 -8.82 11.64 -2.11
N VAL A 48 -9.19 10.44 -2.54
CA VAL A 48 -8.26 9.30 -2.66
C VAL A 48 -7.92 9.02 -4.12
N ILE A 49 -6.62 8.89 -4.38
CA ILE A 49 -6.09 8.22 -5.57
C ILE A 49 -5.47 6.89 -5.12
N LEU A 50 -5.96 5.78 -5.66
CA LEU A 50 -5.36 4.46 -5.50
C LEU A 50 -4.37 4.23 -6.64
N ALA A 51 -3.10 4.02 -6.29
CA ALA A 51 -2.02 3.81 -7.23
C ALA A 51 -1.45 2.39 -7.11
N HIS A 52 -1.41 1.67 -8.23
CA HIS A 52 -0.89 0.32 -8.32
C HIS A 52 0.47 0.32 -9.01
N THR A 53 1.48 -0.30 -8.38
CA THR A 53 2.86 -0.32 -8.92
C THR A 53 3.03 -1.18 -10.17
N GLY A 54 2.10 -2.09 -10.42
CA GLY A 54 2.10 -2.89 -11.65
C GLY A 54 2.79 -4.26 -11.53
N GLN A 55 3.06 -4.74 -10.32
CA GLN A 55 3.79 -6.01 -10.13
C GLN A 55 3.06 -7.27 -10.61
N ASN A 56 1.74 -7.22 -10.83
CA ASN A 56 0.95 -8.34 -11.35
C ASN A 56 -0.20 -7.81 -12.22
N TYR A 57 -0.07 -7.89 -13.54
CA TYR A 57 -1.06 -7.41 -14.50
C TYR A 57 -2.14 -8.42 -14.91
N ASP A 58 -2.00 -9.69 -14.54
CA ASP A 58 -3.00 -10.68 -14.91
C ASP A 58 -4.33 -10.35 -14.22
N TYR A 59 -5.41 -10.23 -15.00
CA TYR A 59 -6.76 -10.02 -14.49
C TYR A 59 -7.14 -11.05 -13.42
N ASN A 60 -6.77 -12.30 -13.61
CA ASN A 60 -7.01 -13.37 -12.64
C ASN A 60 -6.18 -13.21 -11.36
N LEU A 61 -5.13 -12.41 -11.39
CA LEU A 61 -4.26 -12.17 -10.25
C LEU A 61 -4.54 -10.86 -9.53
N ASN A 62 -5.19 -9.89 -10.17
CA ASN A 62 -5.48 -8.57 -9.59
C ASN A 62 -6.92 -8.11 -9.80
N GLY A 63 -7.41 -8.07 -11.03
CA GLY A 63 -8.71 -7.51 -11.37
C GLY A 63 -9.87 -8.20 -10.64
N ILE A 64 -9.79 -9.50 -10.45
CA ILE A 64 -10.79 -10.27 -9.72
C ILE A 64 -10.93 -9.80 -8.26
N PHE A 65 -9.82 -9.43 -7.59
CA PHE A 65 -9.87 -8.99 -6.20
C PHE A 65 -10.53 -7.62 -6.05
N PHE A 66 -10.33 -6.71 -6.98
CA PHE A 66 -11.06 -5.42 -6.96
C PHE A 66 -12.56 -5.65 -7.07
N LYS A 67 -12.99 -6.53 -7.97
CA LYS A 67 -14.41 -6.87 -8.15
C LYS A 67 -14.99 -7.57 -6.92
N ASP A 68 -14.35 -8.63 -6.45
CA ASP A 68 -14.87 -9.47 -5.35
C ASP A 68 -14.89 -8.71 -4.02
N LEU A 69 -13.91 -7.83 -3.78
CA LEU A 69 -13.85 -6.98 -2.59
C LEU A 69 -14.63 -5.65 -2.74
N LYS A 70 -15.38 -5.50 -3.85
CA LYS A 70 -16.20 -4.30 -4.14
C LYS A 70 -15.36 -3.00 -4.10
N LEU A 71 -14.11 -3.08 -4.56
CA LEU A 71 -13.22 -1.94 -4.71
C LEU A 71 -13.35 -1.34 -6.11
N ALA A 72 -13.29 -0.02 -6.18
CA ALA A 72 -13.07 0.64 -7.47
C ALA A 72 -11.64 0.36 -7.97
N GLU A 73 -11.51 0.24 -9.29
CA GLU A 73 -10.19 0.09 -9.92
C GLU A 73 -9.23 1.22 -9.53
N PRO A 74 -7.92 0.95 -9.52
CA PRO A 74 -6.92 1.98 -9.31
C PRO A 74 -7.03 3.10 -10.34
N GLU A 75 -6.92 4.33 -9.88
CA GLU A 75 -6.84 5.50 -10.76
C GLU A 75 -5.50 5.56 -11.50
N VAL A 76 -4.48 4.85 -10.99
CA VAL A 76 -3.12 4.87 -11.55
C VAL A 76 -2.51 3.48 -11.59
N TYR A 77 -1.99 3.10 -12.75
CA TYR A 77 -1.05 1.99 -12.91
C TYR A 77 0.32 2.56 -13.30
N MET A 78 1.35 2.27 -12.49
CA MET A 78 2.70 2.83 -12.66
C MET A 78 3.55 2.08 -13.69
N ASP A 79 3.19 0.83 -14.01
CA ASP A 79 3.96 -0.06 -14.90
C ASP A 79 5.44 -0.20 -14.47
N ALA A 80 5.67 -0.28 -13.16
CA ALA A 80 7.02 -0.17 -12.58
C ALA A 80 7.86 -1.46 -12.64
N VAL A 81 7.32 -2.56 -13.18
CA VAL A 81 8.09 -3.81 -13.32
C VAL A 81 9.24 -3.60 -14.30
N GLY A 82 10.44 -3.96 -13.88
CA GLY A 82 11.65 -3.95 -14.71
C GLY A 82 12.15 -5.37 -14.98
N ASP A 83 13.26 -5.46 -15.68
CA ASP A 83 13.86 -6.73 -16.09
C ASP A 83 14.42 -7.54 -14.90
N ASP A 84 14.73 -6.87 -13.82
CA ASP A 84 15.19 -7.47 -12.58
C ASP A 84 14.62 -6.76 -11.35
N LEU A 85 14.95 -7.27 -10.17
CA LEU A 85 14.48 -6.71 -8.91
C LEU A 85 15.00 -5.28 -8.67
N GLY A 86 16.25 -5.00 -9.04
CA GLY A 86 16.85 -3.67 -8.87
C GLY A 86 16.16 -2.65 -9.77
N ALA A 87 15.93 -2.98 -11.04
CA ALA A 87 15.17 -2.15 -11.97
C ALA A 87 13.74 -1.92 -11.48
N THR A 88 13.06 -2.94 -10.99
CA THR A 88 11.70 -2.83 -10.43
C THR A 88 11.68 -1.88 -9.23
N CYS A 89 12.58 -2.03 -8.26
CA CYS A 89 12.67 -1.13 -7.11
C CYS A 89 12.97 0.32 -7.54
N GLY A 90 13.92 0.51 -8.45
CA GLY A 90 14.26 1.81 -9.00
C GLY A 90 13.09 2.48 -9.73
N ASN A 91 12.36 1.71 -10.53
CA ASN A 91 11.16 2.18 -11.23
C ASN A 91 10.05 2.59 -10.26
N ILE A 92 9.79 1.80 -9.21
CA ILE A 92 8.79 2.14 -8.18
C ILE A 92 9.11 3.49 -7.56
N ILE A 93 10.36 3.71 -7.17
CA ILE A 93 10.79 4.99 -6.57
C ILE A 93 10.63 6.13 -7.57
N ASN A 94 11.07 5.96 -8.82
CA ASN A 94 11.00 7.00 -9.85
C ASN A 94 9.56 7.34 -10.23
N CYS A 95 8.73 6.33 -10.53
CA CYS A 95 7.32 6.50 -10.88
C CYS A 95 6.56 7.20 -9.75
N SER A 96 6.76 6.75 -8.51
CA SER A 96 6.12 7.34 -7.33
C SER A 96 6.53 8.80 -7.13
N TYR A 97 7.83 9.11 -7.25
CA TYR A 97 8.31 10.49 -7.15
C TYR A 97 7.62 11.39 -8.19
N LYS A 98 7.52 10.93 -9.46
CA LYS A 98 6.86 11.69 -10.54
C LYS A 98 5.36 11.86 -10.27
N LEU A 99 4.67 10.79 -9.85
CA LEU A 99 3.26 10.85 -9.49
C LEU A 99 3.02 11.87 -8.37
N PHE A 100 3.78 11.79 -7.28
CA PHE A 100 3.61 12.66 -6.13
C PHE A 100 3.96 14.13 -6.43
N ALA A 101 5.01 14.37 -7.24
CA ALA A 101 5.39 15.72 -7.65
C ALA A 101 4.32 16.41 -8.50
N GLN A 102 3.63 15.64 -9.35
CA GLN A 102 2.59 16.16 -10.25
C GLN A 102 1.24 16.32 -9.54
N THR A 103 0.87 15.36 -8.67
CA THR A 103 -0.45 15.36 -8.01
C THR A 103 -0.48 16.12 -6.68
N LYS A 104 0.67 16.27 -6.00
CA LYS A 104 0.85 16.99 -4.73
C LYS A 104 -0.15 16.54 -3.65
N PRO A 105 -0.12 15.27 -3.20
CA PRO A 105 -0.99 14.79 -2.14
C PRO A 105 -0.61 15.39 -0.78
N ASP A 106 -1.58 15.45 0.14
CA ASP A 106 -1.37 15.83 1.54
C ASP A 106 -0.81 14.68 2.38
N GLY A 107 -0.89 13.44 1.89
CA GLY A 107 -0.33 12.26 2.53
C GLY A 107 -0.26 11.04 1.61
N VAL A 108 0.61 10.10 2.00
CA VAL A 108 0.78 8.81 1.32
C VAL A 108 0.59 7.69 2.33
N LEU A 109 -0.24 6.70 2.00
CA LEU A 109 -0.48 5.49 2.80
C LEU A 109 0.11 4.27 2.08
N VAL A 110 0.87 3.49 2.83
CA VAL A 110 1.40 2.18 2.38
C VAL A 110 1.13 1.11 3.45
N LEU A 111 1.15 -0.15 3.04
CA LEU A 111 0.99 -1.29 3.95
C LEU A 111 2.13 -2.28 3.77
N GLY A 112 2.75 -2.66 4.89
CA GLY A 112 3.68 -3.80 4.97
C GLY A 112 5.06 -3.49 4.39
N ASP A 113 5.57 -4.43 3.61
CA ASP A 113 6.99 -4.55 3.31
C ASP A 113 7.32 -5.01 1.89
N THR A 114 6.33 -5.08 1.02
CA THR A 114 6.57 -5.41 -0.38
C THR A 114 7.31 -4.26 -1.08
N ASN A 115 7.80 -4.50 -2.30
CA ASN A 115 8.53 -3.46 -3.03
C ASN A 115 7.72 -2.19 -3.28
N SER A 116 6.37 -2.28 -3.33
CA SER A 116 5.49 -1.12 -3.47
C SER A 116 5.71 -0.07 -2.37
N CYS A 117 6.08 -0.52 -1.15
CA CYS A 117 6.35 0.36 -0.02
C CYS A 117 7.57 1.26 -0.23
N LEU A 118 8.49 0.92 -1.13
CA LEU A 118 9.64 1.78 -1.47
C LEU A 118 9.21 3.10 -2.13
N SER A 119 7.97 3.21 -2.58
CA SER A 119 7.35 4.48 -3.02
C SER A 119 7.49 5.60 -1.99
N VAL A 120 7.56 5.27 -0.70
CA VAL A 120 7.72 6.26 0.39
C VAL A 120 9.03 7.04 0.31
N ILE A 121 10.06 6.51 -0.36
CA ILE A 121 11.31 7.24 -0.60
C ILE A 121 11.01 8.50 -1.45
N GLY A 122 10.18 8.35 -2.48
CA GLY A 122 9.71 9.49 -3.30
C GLY A 122 8.91 10.50 -2.48
N ALA A 123 7.99 10.04 -1.64
CA ALA A 123 7.20 10.89 -0.75
C ALA A 123 8.09 11.67 0.23
N LYS A 124 9.05 10.98 0.87
CA LYS A 124 9.97 11.63 1.82
C LYS A 124 10.82 12.72 1.19
N ARG A 125 11.29 12.51 -0.05
CA ARG A 125 12.05 13.51 -0.81
C ARG A 125 11.23 14.74 -1.16
N LEU A 126 9.91 14.62 -1.24
CA LEU A 126 8.97 15.70 -1.52
C LEU A 126 8.32 16.30 -0.26
N HIS A 127 8.77 15.87 0.93
CA HIS A 127 8.24 16.28 2.23
C HIS A 127 6.74 16.00 2.42
N ILE A 128 6.24 14.94 1.79
CA ILE A 128 4.86 14.49 1.92
C ILE A 128 4.77 13.55 3.13
N PRO A 129 3.83 13.76 4.07
CA PRO A 129 3.61 12.89 5.22
C PRO A 129 3.34 11.43 4.81
N ILE A 130 4.00 10.49 5.49
CA ILE A 130 3.94 9.06 5.21
C ILE A 130 3.28 8.33 6.36
N PHE A 131 2.24 7.56 6.04
CA PHE A 131 1.51 6.70 6.94
C PHE A 131 1.79 5.24 6.59
N HIS A 132 2.44 4.50 7.50
CA HIS A 132 2.83 3.10 7.29
C HIS A 132 2.00 2.17 8.16
N MET A 133 1.15 1.35 7.57
CA MET A 133 0.41 0.27 8.22
C MET A 133 1.26 -1.02 8.24
N GLU A 134 1.02 -1.88 9.22
CA GLU A 134 1.80 -3.11 9.47
C GLU A 134 3.25 -2.80 9.91
N ALA A 135 3.47 -1.63 10.48
CA ALA A 135 4.77 -1.19 10.95
C ALA A 135 5.30 -2.01 12.14
N GLY A 136 6.61 -2.13 12.24
CA GLY A 136 7.29 -2.75 13.39
C GLY A 136 7.34 -4.28 13.36
N ASN A 137 6.85 -4.94 12.33
CA ASN A 137 7.08 -6.37 12.14
C ASN A 137 8.58 -6.64 11.92
N ARG A 138 9.05 -7.78 12.40
CA ARG A 138 10.46 -8.19 12.23
C ARG A 138 10.55 -9.67 11.89
N CYS A 139 11.51 -10.00 11.03
CA CYS A 139 11.92 -11.36 10.76
C CYS A 139 13.31 -11.61 11.33
N LYS A 140 13.56 -12.84 11.79
CA LYS A 140 14.91 -13.24 12.23
C LYS A 140 15.85 -13.50 11.05
N ASP A 141 15.30 -13.82 9.89
CA ASP A 141 16.04 -13.99 8.65
C ASP A 141 16.24 -12.62 7.98
N GLU A 142 17.42 -12.06 8.15
CA GLU A 142 17.78 -10.77 7.54
C GLU A 142 18.05 -10.84 6.02
N CYS A 143 18.14 -12.06 5.46
CA CYS A 143 18.27 -12.25 4.01
C CYS A 143 16.94 -12.07 3.27
N LEU A 144 15.82 -12.01 4.00
CA LEU A 144 14.51 -11.79 3.41
C LEU A 144 14.41 -10.35 2.85
N PRO A 145 14.09 -10.18 1.54
CA PRO A 145 14.00 -8.85 0.94
C PRO A 145 13.01 -7.92 1.67
N GLU A 146 11.91 -8.48 2.14
CA GLU A 146 10.88 -7.76 2.89
C GLU A 146 11.41 -7.21 4.23
N GLU A 147 12.38 -7.87 4.87
CA GLU A 147 12.98 -7.36 6.11
C GLU A 147 13.76 -6.07 5.86
N THR A 148 14.45 -5.98 4.73
CA THR A 148 15.12 -4.74 4.30
C THR A 148 14.10 -3.63 4.05
N ASN A 149 13.05 -3.92 3.29
CA ASN A 149 12.01 -2.95 2.95
C ASN A 149 11.33 -2.39 4.20
N ARG A 150 10.90 -3.25 5.13
CA ARG A 150 10.18 -2.82 6.33
C ARG A 150 11.04 -1.93 7.23
N ARG A 151 12.32 -2.24 7.38
CA ARG A 151 13.25 -1.40 8.16
C ARG A 151 13.39 -0.01 7.55
N ILE A 152 13.53 0.08 6.24
CA ILE A 152 13.60 1.37 5.53
C ILE A 152 12.30 2.16 5.76
N VAL A 153 11.15 1.52 5.51
CA VAL A 153 9.85 2.17 5.56
C VAL A 153 9.48 2.62 6.97
N ASP A 154 9.72 1.77 7.99
CA ASP A 154 9.51 2.12 9.39
C ASP A 154 10.27 3.40 9.80
N ILE A 155 11.56 3.48 9.41
CA ILE A 155 12.42 4.58 9.84
C ILE A 155 12.04 5.90 9.18
N ILE A 156 11.68 5.89 7.90
CA ILE A 156 11.39 7.13 7.18
C ILE A 156 9.94 7.58 7.24
N SER A 157 9.03 6.72 7.72
CA SER A 157 7.61 7.07 7.88
C SER A 157 7.38 8.08 9.00
N ASP A 158 6.43 8.97 8.79
CA ASP A 158 6.07 9.99 9.77
C ASP A 158 5.11 9.46 10.82
N VAL A 159 4.24 8.52 10.45
CA VAL A 159 3.31 7.82 11.33
C VAL A 159 3.40 6.33 11.09
N ASN A 160 3.68 5.56 12.14
CA ASN A 160 3.72 4.11 12.13
C ASN A 160 2.49 3.52 12.81
N MET A 161 1.76 2.67 12.11
CA MET A 161 0.57 1.98 12.60
C MET A 161 0.86 0.48 12.73
N ALA A 162 1.19 0.08 13.96
CA ALA A 162 1.57 -1.30 14.32
C ALA A 162 0.33 -2.17 14.52
N TYR A 163 0.42 -3.46 14.22
CA TYR A 163 -0.67 -4.41 14.46
C TYR A 163 -0.76 -4.84 15.93
N SER A 164 0.34 -4.76 16.67
CA SER A 164 0.40 -5.22 18.06
C SER A 164 1.30 -4.32 18.90
N GLU A 165 1.11 -4.42 20.22
CA GLU A 165 1.98 -3.76 21.18
C GLU A 165 3.43 -4.29 21.09
N HIS A 166 3.61 -5.54 20.67
CA HIS A 166 4.93 -6.11 20.46
C HIS A 166 5.66 -5.41 19.31
N ALA A 167 4.99 -5.21 18.17
CA ALA A 167 5.53 -4.47 17.04
C ALA A 167 5.85 -3.01 17.42
N ARG A 168 4.95 -2.36 18.19
CA ARG A 168 5.20 -0.99 18.69
C ARG A 168 6.46 -0.89 19.55
N ARG A 169 6.75 -1.91 20.37
CA ARG A 169 7.99 -1.94 21.18
C ARG A 169 9.23 -2.01 20.31
N TYR A 170 9.22 -2.82 19.25
CA TYR A 170 10.33 -2.83 18.29
C TYR A 170 10.61 -1.46 17.66
N LEU A 171 9.56 -0.72 17.31
CA LEU A 171 9.72 0.63 16.78
C LEU A 171 10.33 1.58 17.82
N ALA A 172 9.88 1.48 19.07
CA ALA A 172 10.45 2.27 20.17
C ALA A 172 11.93 1.93 20.42
N ASP A 173 12.30 0.65 20.36
CA ASP A 173 13.69 0.19 20.52
C ASP A 173 14.59 0.69 19.37
N CYS A 174 14.02 0.92 18.19
CA CYS A 174 14.69 1.58 17.06
C CYS A 174 14.80 3.12 17.22
N GLY A 175 14.34 3.68 18.33
CA GLY A 175 14.38 5.11 18.60
C GLY A 175 13.28 5.92 17.92
N LEU A 176 12.24 5.29 17.40
CA LEU A 176 11.15 6.00 16.75
C LEU A 176 10.20 6.66 17.76
N PRO A 177 9.65 7.85 17.46
CA PRO A 177 8.83 8.61 18.38
C PRO A 177 7.55 7.86 18.75
N LYS A 178 7.29 7.73 20.06
CA LYS A 178 6.09 7.07 20.58
C LYS A 178 4.80 7.81 20.21
N GLU A 179 4.88 9.13 20.09
CA GLU A 179 3.77 10.03 19.77
C GLU A 179 3.24 9.83 18.34
N ARG A 180 4.02 9.20 17.48
CA ARG A 180 3.68 8.91 16.09
C ARG A 180 3.62 7.42 15.79
N THR A 181 3.52 6.60 16.83
CA THR A 181 3.42 5.14 16.72
C THR A 181 2.15 4.67 17.41
N TYR A 182 1.20 4.16 16.61
CA TYR A 182 -0.12 3.75 17.08
C TYR A 182 -0.30 2.24 16.93
N VAL A 183 -0.98 1.61 17.88
CA VAL A 183 -1.43 0.21 17.74
C VAL A 183 -2.85 0.24 17.18
N THR A 184 -3.00 -0.15 15.92
CA THR A 184 -4.29 -0.12 15.21
C THR A 184 -4.91 -1.50 15.06
N GLY A 185 -4.15 -2.56 15.28
CA GLY A 185 -4.55 -3.91 14.89
C GLY A 185 -4.43 -4.17 13.39
N SER A 186 -4.71 -5.40 12.99
CA SER A 186 -4.72 -5.79 11.57
C SER A 186 -6.09 -5.45 10.95
N PRO A 187 -6.14 -4.85 9.75
CA PRO A 187 -7.40 -4.59 9.07
C PRO A 187 -8.07 -5.85 8.53
N MET A 188 -7.40 -7.01 8.61
CA MET A 188 -7.93 -8.27 8.08
C MET A 188 -9.23 -8.70 8.73
N ALA A 189 -9.41 -8.44 10.03
CA ALA A 189 -10.66 -8.72 10.73
C ALA A 189 -11.85 -7.95 10.12
N GLU A 190 -11.65 -6.68 9.79
CA GLU A 190 -12.68 -5.87 9.13
C GLU A 190 -13.00 -6.38 7.73
N VAL A 191 -11.98 -6.80 6.97
CA VAL A 191 -12.19 -7.39 5.63
C VAL A 191 -13.03 -8.65 5.72
N LEU A 192 -12.73 -9.54 6.66
CA LEU A 192 -13.50 -10.77 6.86
C LEU A 192 -14.95 -10.47 7.27
N HIS A 193 -15.17 -9.56 8.22
CA HIS A 193 -16.50 -9.17 8.64
C HIS A 193 -17.34 -8.53 7.52
N HIS A 194 -16.73 -7.68 6.69
CA HIS A 194 -17.41 -7.05 5.56
C HIS A 194 -17.85 -8.05 4.47
N ASN A 195 -17.13 -9.18 4.38
CA ASN A 195 -17.41 -10.21 3.38
C ASN A 195 -18.04 -11.47 3.99
N LEU A 196 -18.51 -11.43 5.25
CA LEU A 196 -19.01 -12.60 5.96
C LEU A 196 -20.18 -13.27 5.23
N ALA A 197 -21.12 -12.49 4.70
CA ALA A 197 -22.27 -13.02 3.98
C ALA A 197 -21.87 -13.78 2.70
N GLU A 198 -20.90 -13.28 1.97
CA GLU A 198 -20.35 -13.93 0.77
C GLU A 198 -19.54 -15.18 1.14
N ILE A 199 -18.82 -15.15 2.25
CA ILE A 199 -18.08 -16.31 2.77
C ILE A 199 -19.06 -17.43 3.15
N GLU A 200 -20.12 -17.10 3.89
CA GLU A 200 -21.15 -18.08 4.32
C GLU A 200 -21.95 -18.63 3.15
N ALA A 201 -22.21 -17.84 2.11
CA ALA A 201 -22.90 -18.25 0.90
C ALA A 201 -22.02 -19.05 -0.09
N SER A 202 -20.71 -19.14 0.17
CA SER A 202 -19.76 -19.80 -0.74
C SER A 202 -19.93 -21.33 -0.74
N ASP A 203 -19.96 -21.92 -1.93
CA ASP A 203 -20.01 -23.38 -2.14
C ASP A 203 -18.60 -24.00 -2.28
N VAL A 204 -17.55 -23.22 -2.01
CA VAL A 204 -16.16 -23.64 -2.26
C VAL A 204 -15.79 -24.94 -1.54
N HIS A 205 -16.29 -25.14 -0.32
CA HIS A 205 -16.08 -26.38 0.44
C HIS A 205 -16.71 -27.58 -0.23
N GLN A 206 -17.90 -27.41 -0.85
CA GLN A 206 -18.58 -28.50 -1.57
C GLN A 206 -17.89 -28.83 -2.89
N ARG A 207 -17.29 -27.82 -3.54
CA ARG A 207 -16.58 -27.98 -4.82
C ARG A 207 -15.18 -28.59 -4.67
N LEU A 208 -14.54 -28.40 -3.53
CA LEU A 208 -13.19 -28.92 -3.26
C LEU A 208 -13.17 -30.28 -2.56
N GLY A 209 -14.29 -30.71 -2.01
CA GLY A 209 -14.46 -32.00 -1.33
C GLY A 209 -14.09 -31.95 0.14
#